data_e2daeeadf82c173163d2a13972e594d9
#
_entry.id   e2daeeadf82c173163d2a13972e594d9
#
_cell.length_a   1.000
_cell.length_b   1.000
_cell.length_c   1.000
_cell.angle_alpha   90.00
_cell.angle_beta   90.00
_cell.angle_gamma   90.00
#
_symmetry.space_group_name_H-M   'P 1'
#
loop_
_entity.id
_entity.type
_entity.pdbx_description
1 polymer ?
#
loop_
_entity_poly.entity_id
_entity_poly.type
_entity_poly.pdbx_seq_one_letter_code
_entity_poly.pdbx_strand_id
1 'polypeptide(L)'
;MIDAGIPGGNPYETIIYECPCDVSTTVIARDYGLSAISLNQILMTLGVQYKAGNGWALRFDYVGHDYTHHGSYTLPSGRTVVYSVWTQRGRRFLYEFLKKHGYVPLIELPPVADRQLSIGDC
;
A
#
# COMPACT_ATOMS: atom_id res chain seq x y z
N MET A 1 17.82 -16.74 13.84
CA MET A 1 17.55 -16.64 13.51
C MET A 1 16.95 -16.31 12.88
N ILE A 2 16.73 -16.28 12.87
CA ILE A 2 16.04 -15.94 12.53
C ILE A 2 15.72 -15.52 11.51
N ASP A 3 15.94 -15.09 11.17
CA ASP A 3 15.68 -14.61 10.11
C ASP A 3 16.03 -15.33 9.05
N ALA A 4 16.33 -16.39 9.13
CA ALA A 4 16.56 -17.20 8.02
C ALA A 4 15.37 -17.18 7.19
N GLY A 5 15.33 -17.02 6.02
CA GLY A 5 14.18 -17.06 5.18
C GLY A 5 13.42 -15.78 5.08
N ILE A 6 13.78 -14.79 5.82
CA ILE A 6 13.11 -13.51 5.75
C ILE A 6 13.89 -12.62 4.81
N PRO A 7 13.36 -12.35 3.63
CA PRO A 7 14.06 -11.55 2.65
C PRO A 7 14.33 -10.16 3.21
N GLY A 8 15.52 -9.70 3.05
CA GLY A 8 15.86 -8.37 3.45
C GLY A 8 15.94 -8.13 4.92
N GLY A 9 15.29 -8.93 5.69
CA GLY A 9 15.37 -8.84 7.14
C GLY A 9 14.76 -7.63 7.78
N ASN A 10 14.05 -6.79 7.07
CA ASN A 10 13.43 -5.66 7.71
C ASN A 10 11.99 -5.96 8.07
N PRO A 11 11.43 -5.23 9.05
CA PRO A 11 10.12 -5.59 9.58
C PRO A 11 8.99 -5.50 8.58
N TYR A 12 9.02 -4.54 7.68
CA TYR A 12 7.90 -4.42 6.76
C TYR A 12 7.93 -5.52 5.70
N GLU A 13 9.11 -5.92 5.28
CA GLU A 13 9.19 -7.03 4.34
C GLU A 13 8.67 -8.31 4.96
N THR A 14 8.89 -8.48 6.26
CA THR A 14 8.34 -9.63 6.95
C THR A 14 6.81 -9.62 6.91
N ILE A 15 6.22 -8.46 7.12
CA ILE A 15 4.77 -8.32 7.06
C ILE A 15 4.25 -8.73 5.69
N ILE A 16 4.89 -8.26 4.63
CA ILE A 16 4.50 -8.60 3.28
C ILE A 16 4.65 -10.10 3.05
N TYR A 17 5.77 -10.64 3.47
CA TYR A 17 6.09 -12.03 3.23
C TYR A 17 5.09 -12.96 3.90
N GLU A 18 4.61 -12.59 5.08
CA GLU A 18 3.72 -13.44 5.84
C GLU A 18 2.25 -13.25 5.53
N CYS A 19 1.91 -12.29 4.72
CA CYS A 19 0.52 -12.01 4.42
C CYS A 19 0.14 -12.59 3.06
N PRO A 20 -0.71 -13.60 3.02
CA PRO A 20 -1.03 -14.25 1.74
C PRO A 20 -2.17 -13.58 0.98
N CYS A 21 -2.82 -12.59 1.56
CA CYS A 21 -4.02 -12.01 0.97
C CYS A 21 -3.76 -10.71 0.26
N ASP A 22 -4.64 -10.37 -0.67
CA ASP A 22 -4.63 -9.04 -1.25
C ASP A 22 -5.09 -8.05 -0.19
N VAL A 23 -4.66 -6.82 -0.31
CA VAL A 23 -5.00 -5.80 0.68
C VAL A 23 -5.53 -4.55 0.00
N SER A 24 -6.35 -3.80 0.72
CA SER A 24 -6.89 -2.57 0.20
C SER A 24 -5.87 -1.44 0.31
N THR A 25 -6.10 -0.38 -0.45
CA THR A 25 -5.27 0.80 -0.35
C THR A 25 -5.30 1.37 1.08
N THR A 26 -6.44 1.26 1.75
CA THR A 26 -6.56 1.74 3.12
C THR A 26 -5.59 1.03 4.06
N VAL A 27 -5.44 -0.29 3.89
CA VAL A 27 -4.52 -1.06 4.72
C VAL A 27 -3.08 -0.59 4.50
N ILE A 28 -2.69 -0.44 3.25
CA ILE A 28 -1.34 0.00 2.94
C ILE A 28 -1.11 1.41 3.45
N ALA A 29 -2.08 2.29 3.23
CA ALA A 29 -1.94 3.68 3.69
C ALA A 29 -1.75 3.74 5.20
N ARG A 30 -2.48 2.91 5.92
CA ARG A 30 -2.36 2.87 7.37
C ARG A 30 -0.96 2.49 7.81
N ASP A 31 -0.30 1.62 7.06
CA ASP A 31 1.07 1.25 7.37
C ASP A 31 2.02 2.44 7.32
N TYR A 32 1.64 3.46 6.56
CA TYR A 32 2.44 4.66 6.40
C TYR A 32 1.91 5.84 7.22
N GLY A 33 0.87 5.61 8.00
CA GLY A 33 0.26 6.69 8.77
C GLY A 33 -0.55 7.63 7.92
N LEU A 34 -1.04 7.16 6.78
CA LEU A 34 -1.77 7.98 5.82
C LEU A 34 -3.19 7.47 5.67
N SER A 35 -4.05 8.33 5.12
CA SER A 35 -5.36 7.89 4.68
C SER A 35 -5.23 7.34 3.26
N ALA A 36 -6.23 6.58 2.84
CA ALA A 36 -6.25 6.08 1.47
C ALA A 36 -6.24 7.25 0.47
N ILE A 37 -6.96 8.31 0.80
CA ILE A 37 -6.99 9.49 -0.08
C ILE A 37 -5.59 10.07 -0.24
N SER A 38 -4.88 10.22 0.86
CA SER A 38 -3.53 10.77 0.80
C SER A 38 -2.59 9.87 0.02
N LEU A 39 -2.65 8.57 0.26
CA LEU A 39 -1.78 7.66 -0.45
C LEU A 39 -2.08 7.67 -1.94
N ASN A 40 -3.35 7.67 -2.32
CA ASN A 40 -3.72 7.72 -3.73
C ASN A 40 -3.20 9.00 -4.39
N GLN A 41 -3.25 10.12 -3.68
CA GLN A 41 -2.72 11.37 -4.22
C GLN A 41 -1.21 11.30 -4.41
N ILE A 42 -0.51 10.72 -3.45
CA ILE A 42 0.93 10.56 -3.58
C ILE A 42 1.27 9.70 -4.79
N LEU A 43 0.57 8.58 -4.94
CA LEU A 43 0.85 7.68 -6.04
C LEU A 43 0.53 8.32 -7.38
N MET A 44 -0.51 9.16 -7.43
CA MET A 44 -0.82 9.89 -8.65
C MET A 44 0.29 10.91 -8.96
N THR A 45 0.71 11.64 -7.95
CA THR A 45 1.75 12.65 -8.13
C THR A 45 3.06 12.00 -8.58
N LEU A 46 3.37 10.83 -8.05
CA LEU A 46 4.61 10.15 -8.41
C LEU A 46 4.52 9.35 -9.70
N GLY A 47 3.36 9.36 -10.34
CA GLY A 47 3.23 8.74 -11.65
C GLY A 47 2.94 7.27 -11.66
N VAL A 48 2.44 6.71 -10.57
CA VAL A 48 2.12 5.28 -10.51
C VAL A 48 0.73 5.00 -11.04
N GLN A 49 -0.20 5.89 -10.79
CA GLN A 49 -1.60 5.67 -11.15
C GLN A 49 -2.26 6.97 -11.55
N TYR A 50 -3.44 6.87 -12.14
CA TYR A 50 -4.20 8.04 -12.51
C TYR A 50 -5.67 7.80 -12.21
N LYS A 51 -6.42 8.88 -12.09
CA LYS A 51 -7.84 8.80 -11.79
C LYS A 51 -8.58 8.29 -13.02
N ALA A 52 -9.37 7.24 -12.85
CA ALA A 52 -10.12 6.66 -13.94
C ALA A 52 -11.56 6.48 -13.47
N GLY A 53 -12.45 7.37 -13.90
CA GLY A 53 -13.82 7.35 -13.42
C GLY A 53 -13.84 7.57 -11.93
N ASN A 54 -14.51 6.67 -11.21
CA ASN A 54 -14.59 6.76 -9.77
C ASN A 54 -13.45 6.03 -9.07
N GLY A 55 -12.54 5.46 -9.81
CA GLY A 55 -11.47 4.68 -9.22
C GLY A 55 -10.11 5.09 -9.74
N TRP A 56 -9.17 4.19 -9.60
CA TRP A 56 -7.78 4.42 -9.97
C TRP A 56 -7.31 3.34 -10.92
N ALA A 57 -6.45 3.69 -11.84
CA ALA A 57 -5.85 2.74 -12.77
C ALA A 57 -4.34 2.94 -12.75
N LEU A 58 -3.61 1.84 -12.88
CA LEU A 58 -2.16 1.93 -12.94
C LEU A 58 -1.72 2.54 -14.26
N ARG A 59 -0.65 3.29 -14.22
CA ARG A 59 -0.09 3.83 -15.44
C ARG A 59 0.56 2.70 -16.22
N PHE A 60 0.72 2.95 -17.52
CA PHE A 60 1.15 1.93 -18.45
C PHE A 60 2.38 1.13 -17.99
N ASP A 61 3.35 1.82 -17.40
CA ASP A 61 4.59 1.17 -17.01
C ASP A 61 4.40 0.11 -15.93
N TYR A 62 3.28 0.14 -15.24
CA TYR A 62 3.06 -0.73 -14.08
C TYR A 62 1.96 -1.76 -14.30
N VAL A 63 1.30 -1.68 -15.43
CA VAL A 63 0.27 -2.65 -15.77
C VAL A 63 0.93 -3.94 -16.21
N GLY A 64 0.31 -5.07 -15.89
CA GLY A 64 0.81 -6.34 -16.37
C GLY A 64 1.80 -7.01 -15.44
N HIS A 65 2.02 -6.46 -14.26
CA HIS A 65 2.94 -7.05 -13.30
C HIS A 65 2.23 -7.72 -12.15
N ASP A 66 0.92 -7.85 -12.25
CA ASP A 66 0.11 -8.48 -11.21
C ASP A 66 0.19 -7.72 -9.88
N TYR A 67 0.25 -6.41 -9.96
CA TYR A 67 0.31 -5.59 -8.77
C TYR A 67 -1.07 -5.35 -8.14
N THR A 68 -2.12 -5.38 -8.95
CA THR A 68 -3.47 -5.13 -8.46
C THR A 68 -4.45 -6.13 -9.04
N HIS A 69 -5.54 -6.35 -8.31
CA HIS A 69 -6.67 -7.14 -8.81
C HIS A 69 -7.91 -6.28 -8.71
N HIS A 70 -8.81 -6.43 -9.65
CA HIS A 70 -10.06 -5.67 -9.70
C HIS A 70 -11.23 -6.62 -9.63
N GLY A 71 -12.31 -6.15 -9.02
CA GLY A 71 -13.51 -6.95 -8.96
C GLY A 71 -14.72 -6.04 -8.88
N SER A 72 -15.90 -6.67 -8.83
CA SER A 72 -17.13 -5.93 -8.70
C SER A 72 -18.17 -6.79 -7.99
N TYR A 73 -19.16 -6.13 -7.42
CA TYR A 73 -20.30 -6.82 -6.85
C TYR A 73 -21.51 -5.94 -7.01
N THR A 74 -22.68 -6.55 -7.00
CA THR A 74 -23.93 -5.84 -7.21
C THR A 74 -24.69 -5.76 -5.90
N LEU A 75 -25.07 -4.54 -5.56
CA LEU A 75 -25.86 -4.30 -4.35
C LEU A 75 -27.29 -4.75 -4.57
N PRO A 76 -28.05 -4.97 -3.47
CA PRO A 76 -29.46 -5.31 -3.63
C PRO A 76 -30.24 -4.28 -4.42
N SER A 77 -29.77 -3.04 -4.44
CA SER A 77 -30.43 -1.99 -5.20
C SER A 77 -30.23 -2.14 -6.71
N GLY A 78 -29.38 -3.06 -7.12
CA GLY A 78 -29.06 -3.22 -8.53
C GLY A 78 -27.82 -2.45 -8.97
N ARG A 79 -27.24 -1.66 -8.09
CA ARG A 79 -26.09 -0.86 -8.43
C ARG A 79 -24.83 -1.73 -8.33
N THR A 80 -23.94 -1.59 -9.30
CA THR A 80 -22.69 -2.34 -9.31
C THR A 80 -21.57 -1.48 -8.71
N VAL A 81 -20.82 -2.08 -7.78
CA VAL A 81 -19.68 -1.44 -7.16
C VAL A 81 -18.42 -2.10 -7.66
N VAL A 82 -17.49 -1.29 -8.13
CA VAL A 82 -16.20 -1.78 -8.62
C VAL A 82 -15.15 -1.49 -7.55
N TYR A 83 -14.27 -2.42 -7.31
CA TYR A 83 -13.22 -2.23 -6.32
C TYR A 83 -11.90 -2.74 -6.86
N SER A 84 -10.79 -2.28 -6.27
CA SER A 84 -9.49 -2.84 -6.59
C SER A 84 -8.72 -3.04 -5.30
N VAL A 85 -7.83 -4.01 -5.32
CA VAL A 85 -6.98 -4.32 -4.17
C VAL A 85 -5.56 -4.52 -4.70
N TRP A 86 -4.60 -4.44 -3.79
CA TRP A 86 -3.20 -4.64 -4.13
C TRP A 86 -2.80 -6.05 -3.73
N THR A 87 -2.08 -6.72 -4.63
CA THR A 87 -1.49 -8.02 -4.29
C THR A 87 -0.30 -7.78 -3.39
N GLN A 88 0.24 -8.84 -2.80
CA GLN A 88 1.45 -8.67 -2.00
C GLN A 88 2.62 -8.30 -2.89
N ARG A 89 2.61 -8.74 -4.14
CA ARG A 89 3.61 -8.30 -5.11
C ARG A 89 3.51 -6.79 -5.33
N GLY A 90 2.28 -6.28 -5.46
CA GLY A 90 2.07 -4.85 -5.61
C GLY A 90 2.46 -4.08 -4.37
N ARG A 91 2.16 -4.64 -3.21
CA ARG A 91 2.52 -4.01 -1.94
C ARG A 91 4.03 -3.88 -1.84
N ARG A 92 4.76 -4.92 -2.27
CA ARG A 92 6.21 -4.87 -2.26
C ARG A 92 6.74 -3.84 -3.25
N PHE A 93 6.12 -3.77 -4.42
CA PHE A 93 6.49 -2.75 -5.40
C PHE A 93 6.32 -1.36 -4.79
N LEU A 94 5.19 -1.12 -4.14
CA LEU A 94 4.94 0.19 -3.52
C LEU A 94 5.96 0.48 -2.44
N TYR A 95 6.29 -0.52 -1.65
CA TYR A 95 7.26 -0.34 -0.59
C TYR A 95 8.59 0.14 -1.16
N GLU A 96 9.08 -0.52 -2.19
CA GLU A 96 10.36 -0.16 -2.78
C GLU A 96 10.27 1.18 -3.49
N PHE A 97 9.18 1.41 -4.19
CA PHE A 97 8.99 2.65 -4.92
C PHE A 97 8.89 3.86 -4.00
N LEU A 98 8.07 3.73 -2.95
CA LEU A 98 7.89 4.83 -2.02
C LEU A 98 9.16 5.12 -1.25
N LYS A 99 9.92 4.09 -0.94
CA LYS A 99 11.17 4.28 -0.24
C LYS A 99 12.14 5.15 -1.04
N LYS A 100 12.16 4.96 -2.34
CA LYS A 100 13.01 5.77 -3.21
C LYS A 100 12.60 7.25 -3.18
N HIS A 101 11.36 7.52 -2.83
CA HIS A 101 10.85 8.88 -2.79
C HIS A 101 10.72 9.43 -1.39
N GLY A 102 11.34 8.75 -0.42
CA GLY A 102 11.38 9.28 0.94
C GLY A 102 10.27 8.84 1.86
N TYR A 103 9.41 7.94 1.42
CA TYR A 103 8.32 7.45 2.27
C TYR A 103 8.65 6.07 2.78
N VAL A 104 8.60 5.89 4.09
CA VAL A 104 8.81 4.57 4.68
C VAL A 104 7.67 4.26 5.63
N PRO A 105 7.37 2.97 5.82
CA PRO A 105 6.31 2.59 6.74
C PRO A 105 6.64 3.01 8.17
N LEU A 106 5.61 3.24 8.96
CA LEU A 106 5.80 3.67 10.32
C LEU A 106 6.68 2.72 11.13
N ILE A 107 6.56 1.43 10.86
CA ILE A 107 7.31 0.44 11.59
C ILE A 107 8.82 0.56 11.37
N GLU A 108 9.23 1.25 10.31
CA GLU A 108 10.63 1.45 10.01
C GLU A 108 11.16 2.80 10.47
N LEU A 109 10.32 3.61 11.08
CA LEU A 109 10.75 4.91 11.55
C LEU A 109 11.54 4.78 12.83
N PRO A 110 12.28 5.86 13.20
CA PRO A 110 13.11 5.82 14.41
C PRO A 110 12.32 5.49 15.66
N PRO A 111 13.01 5.14 16.72
CA PRO A 111 12.36 4.80 17.99
C PRO A 111 11.43 5.89 18.47
N VAL A 112 10.52 5.46 19.33
CA VAL A 112 9.50 6.32 19.86
C VAL A 112 10.01 7.66 20.38
N ALA A 113 11.18 7.68 20.94
CA ALA A 113 11.69 8.93 21.49
C ALA A 113 11.68 10.05 20.46
N ASP A 114 11.95 9.73 19.23
CA ASP A 114 11.99 10.73 18.17
C ASP A 114 10.63 11.11 17.68
N ARG A 115 9.62 10.34 18.01
CA ARG A 115 8.27 10.60 17.53
C ARG A 115 7.31 10.81 18.65
N GLN A 116 7.85 11.16 19.79
CA GLN A 116 7.04 11.25 20.96
C GLN A 116 5.85 12.17 20.82
N LEU A 117 6.06 13.25 20.13
CA LEU A 117 4.96 14.17 19.95
C LEU A 117 3.84 13.58 19.15
N SER A 118 4.17 12.83 18.15
CA SER A 118 3.10 12.23 17.38
C SER A 118 2.40 11.18 18.15
N ILE A 119 3.12 10.56 19.06
CA ILE A 119 2.47 9.57 19.82
C ILE A 119 1.54 10.16 20.81
N GLY A 120 1.88 11.30 21.28
CA GLY A 120 1.03 11.92 22.24
C GLY A 120 -0.38 11.92 21.80
N ASP A 121 -0.58 11.74 20.54
CA ASP A 121 -1.88 11.71 20.07
C ASP A 121 -2.45 10.38 20.12
N CYS A 122 -1.78 9.46 20.46
CA CYS A 122 -2.38 8.16 20.50
C CYS A 122 -3.15 7.94 21.68
#